data_818e9bf254b4dae119c6f5881ba2bc3b
#
_entry.id   818e9bf254b4dae119c6f5881ba2bc3b
#
_cell.length_a   1.000
_cell.length_b   1.000
_cell.length_c   1.000
_cell.angle_alpha   90.00
_cell.angle_beta   90.00
_cell.angle_gamma   90.00
#
_symmetry.space_group_name_H-M   'P 1'
#
loop_
_entity.id
_entity.type
_entity.pdbx_description
1 polymer ?
#
loop_
_entity_poly.entity_id
_entity_poly.type
_entity_poly.pdbx_seq_one_letter_code
_entity_poly.pdbx_strand_id
1 'polypeptide(L)'
;ACLVGSEMCIRDRRDSIGNIIEKTKFTQGQQEILQDAFKVNFKTKVGIAYNIRMTQEDGIIIADKAKRVNDSVMLLKRADFTTDTYFKEGKDTRPDYFLRAKEGKMIDKNGKKTLITGPINMWIYDVPTPLALPFGYIPAMGAKRAAGILMPRPGERTNLGFFIEDLGFYVPFGDNFDLKLSGDVYTKGSWAARAESTYKKRYKYNGRLAANVENRLTGIKGLTEGSNAFSKQNMFGVMWSHSQDPKANPYWLFNANVNFSSSKYYRESVRNQYINTGQVFTNNVNSSINLTKNFENAPLTAQLSMSHSQNYNTGDINIAFPRFNLTMSRIFPFAKKNMPKEGLIQNLGLTYSMQAGNEVNTNDKDIFTDKMWKDQMRMGANHKIGLQTGITLANYFPLTLSSDYNEVWGDNRLIKNYNSVNGKIEDTTLKGFNSYRTFNFNASVSTNIYGLYLNPNKDAKILGIQHVITPSIGYSYTPDFQSQSWGYYKPYQNQNQEEVWYNQYQNMLYGVSIPGLTNSLNFGLSNNLEMKIKDANDPKGFKKVKIFEYLRLSSSYNFSADEFKLSPISICLLYTSDAA
;
A
#
# COMPACT_ATOMS: atom_id res chain seq x y z
N ALA A 1 51.32 31.24 8.87
CA ALA A 1 51.43 31.13 7.41
C ALA A 1 52.77 31.76 6.99
N CYS A 2 53.59 31.08 6.24
CA CYS A 2 54.80 31.64 5.63
C CYS A 2 54.60 31.71 4.12
N LEU A 3 54.85 32.85 3.54
CA LEU A 3 54.85 33.11 2.09
C LEU A 3 56.32 33.28 1.68
N VAL A 4 56.85 32.37 0.85
CA VAL A 4 58.17 32.49 0.27
C VAL A 4 58.05 32.39 -1.24
N GLY A 5 58.15 33.53 -1.88
CA GLY A 5 57.97 33.64 -3.34
C GLY A 5 56.53 33.29 -3.79
N SER A 6 56.37 32.25 -4.63
CA SER A 6 55.05 31.75 -5.11
C SER A 6 54.47 30.62 -4.25
N GLU A 7 55.06 30.31 -3.09
CA GLU A 7 54.61 29.21 -2.22
C GLU A 7 54.02 29.73 -0.91
N MET A 8 52.94 29.13 -0.47
CA MET A 8 52.32 29.35 0.83
C MET A 8 52.35 28.07 1.64
N CYS A 9 52.83 28.16 2.89
CA CYS A 9 52.82 27.07 3.85
C CYS A 9 51.94 27.46 5.04
N ILE A 10 50.97 26.63 5.37
CA ILE A 10 50.12 26.79 6.55
C ILE A 10 50.27 25.53 7.41
N ARG A 11 50.49 25.70 8.71
CA ARG A 11 50.55 24.61 9.70
C ARG A 11 49.47 24.80 10.76
N ASP A 12 49.16 23.71 11.46
CA ASP A 12 48.35 23.70 12.65
C ASP A 12 48.86 24.67 13.72
N ARG A 13 48.00 25.16 14.56
CA ARG A 13 48.34 25.97 15.73
C ARG A 13 48.68 25.04 16.88
N ARG A 14 49.87 25.22 17.48
CA ARG A 14 50.36 24.40 18.58
C ARG A 14 50.62 25.25 19.84
N ASP A 15 50.50 24.62 21.00
CA ASP A 15 50.88 25.20 22.28
C ASP A 15 52.43 25.17 22.44
N SER A 16 52.92 25.74 23.57
CA SER A 16 54.33 25.78 23.90
C SER A 16 54.97 24.38 24.14
N ILE A 17 54.12 23.35 24.32
CA ILE A 17 54.53 21.96 24.58
C ILE A 17 54.44 21.10 23.30
N GLY A 18 53.92 21.71 22.19
CA GLY A 18 53.82 21.03 20.89
C GLY A 18 52.47 20.37 20.61
N ASN A 19 51.48 20.45 21.50
CA ASN A 19 50.13 19.91 21.25
C ASN A 19 49.36 20.77 20.25
N ILE A 20 48.57 20.13 19.42
CA ILE A 20 47.71 20.80 18.41
C ILE A 20 46.54 21.44 19.13
N ILE A 21 46.48 22.78 19.10
CA ILE A 21 45.34 23.56 19.61
C ILE A 21 44.25 23.65 18.55
N GLU A 22 44.64 23.81 17.26
CA GLU A 22 43.70 24.02 16.16
C GLU A 22 44.29 23.47 14.86
N LYS A 23 43.53 22.58 14.17
CA LYS A 23 43.93 22.04 12.88
C LYS A 23 43.65 23.05 11.77
N THR A 24 44.49 23.06 10.76
CA THR A 24 44.30 23.89 9.59
C THR A 24 43.09 23.41 8.81
N LYS A 25 42.14 24.32 8.56
CA LYS A 25 40.95 24.07 7.81
C LYS A 25 41.06 24.68 6.42
N PHE A 26 40.80 23.87 5.40
CA PHE A 26 40.70 24.30 4.01
C PHE A 26 39.28 24.01 3.49
N THR A 27 38.63 25.03 2.99
CA THR A 27 37.26 24.91 2.46
C THR A 27 37.27 25.13 0.95
N GLN A 28 36.75 24.20 0.18
CA GLN A 28 36.56 24.31 -1.26
C GLN A 28 35.10 23.98 -1.62
N GLY A 29 34.29 24.99 -1.94
CA GLY A 29 32.85 24.83 -2.12
C GLY A 29 32.18 24.42 -0.81
N GLN A 30 31.43 23.30 -0.83
CA GLN A 30 30.79 22.73 0.36
C GLN A 30 31.67 21.72 1.12
N GLN A 31 32.91 21.51 0.69
CA GLN A 31 33.81 20.54 1.30
C GLN A 31 34.78 21.19 2.27
N GLU A 32 34.85 20.57 3.43
CA GLU A 32 35.79 20.91 4.49
C GLU A 32 36.84 19.85 4.62
N ILE A 33 38.10 20.26 4.53
CA ILE A 33 39.27 19.39 4.68
C ILE A 33 40.06 19.88 5.90
N LEU A 34 40.15 19.05 6.92
CA LEU A 34 41.02 19.28 8.07
C LEU A 34 42.39 18.66 7.77
N GLN A 35 43.44 19.39 8.09
CA GLN A 35 44.84 18.95 7.81
C GLN A 35 45.80 19.52 8.83
N ASP A 36 46.95 18.86 9.03
CA ASP A 36 47.97 19.35 9.96
C ASP A 36 48.88 20.39 9.29
N ALA A 37 49.23 20.21 8.03
CA ALA A 37 50.03 21.15 7.27
C ALA A 37 49.66 21.14 5.78
N PHE A 38 49.76 22.31 5.17
CA PHE A 38 49.44 22.51 3.75
C PHE A 38 50.53 23.38 3.10
N LYS A 39 51.03 22.93 1.93
CA LYS A 39 51.93 23.68 1.06
C LYS A 39 51.31 23.81 -0.32
N VAL A 40 51.27 25.00 -0.85
CA VAL A 40 50.76 25.26 -2.20
C VAL A 40 51.68 26.18 -2.98
N ASN A 41 51.92 25.85 -4.22
CA ASN A 41 52.60 26.70 -5.19
C ASN A 41 51.53 27.35 -6.09
N PHE A 42 51.38 28.67 -6.02
CA PHE A 42 50.37 29.42 -6.73
C PHE A 42 50.62 29.49 -8.23
N LYS A 43 51.88 29.38 -8.69
CA LYS A 43 52.17 29.38 -10.13
C LYS A 43 51.82 28.06 -10.79
N THR A 44 52.13 26.93 -10.16
CA THR A 44 51.90 25.60 -10.70
C THR A 44 50.57 25.01 -10.26
N LYS A 45 49.87 25.62 -9.27
CA LYS A 45 48.66 25.14 -8.62
C LYS A 45 48.81 23.77 -7.95
N VAL A 46 50.02 23.29 -7.77
CA VAL A 46 50.31 22.03 -7.07
C VAL A 46 50.32 22.28 -5.57
N GLY A 47 49.57 21.46 -4.83
CA GLY A 47 49.48 21.52 -3.37
C GLY A 47 49.77 20.15 -2.74
N ILE A 48 50.35 20.18 -1.54
CA ILE A 48 50.61 18.99 -0.71
C ILE A 48 50.01 19.25 0.66
N ALA A 49 49.16 18.35 1.12
CA ALA A 49 48.57 18.33 2.45
C ALA A 49 48.97 17.07 3.22
N TYR A 50 49.11 17.19 4.54
CA TYR A 50 49.49 16.11 5.44
C TYR A 50 48.41 15.85 6.47
N ASN A 51 48.17 14.54 6.78
CA ASN A 51 47.21 14.07 7.76
C ASN A 51 45.81 14.65 7.50
N ILE A 52 45.32 14.47 6.27
CA ILE A 52 44.01 15.02 5.86
C ILE A 52 42.86 14.18 6.38
N ARG A 53 41.80 14.86 6.78
CA ARG A 53 40.49 14.28 7.05
C ARG A 53 39.47 15.01 6.20
N MET A 54 38.82 14.31 5.28
CA MET A 54 37.76 14.82 4.41
C MET A 54 36.44 14.14 4.76
N THR A 55 35.48 14.93 5.17
CA THR A 55 34.12 14.43 5.39
C THR A 55 33.31 14.52 4.08
N GLN A 56 32.65 13.44 3.73
CA GLN A 56 31.77 13.30 2.57
C GLN A 56 30.37 12.91 3.05
N GLU A 57 29.35 13.04 2.18
CA GLU A 57 27.96 12.66 2.54
C GLU A 57 27.89 11.21 3.07
N ASP A 58 28.60 10.29 2.42
CA ASP A 58 28.52 8.85 2.70
C ASP A 58 29.63 8.32 3.62
N GLY A 59 30.64 9.12 4.00
CA GLY A 59 31.73 8.63 4.85
C GLY A 59 32.86 9.63 5.02
N ILE A 60 33.96 9.15 5.60
CA ILE A 60 35.17 9.95 5.87
C ILE A 60 36.37 9.30 5.18
N ILE A 61 37.19 10.12 4.54
CA ILE A 61 38.51 9.75 4.02
C ILE A 61 39.56 10.37 4.90
N ILE A 62 40.48 9.54 5.40
CA ILE A 62 41.67 9.95 6.10
C ILE A 62 42.86 9.57 5.22
N ALA A 63 43.85 10.43 5.05
CA ALA A 63 45.09 10.05 4.36
C ALA A 63 46.30 10.74 4.97
N ASP A 64 47.43 10.02 5.04
CA ASP A 64 48.69 10.56 5.57
C ASP A 64 49.20 11.71 4.71
N LYS A 65 49.00 11.62 3.38
CA LYS A 65 49.47 12.64 2.45
C LYS A 65 48.54 12.73 1.24
N ALA A 66 48.16 13.94 0.91
CA ALA A 66 47.43 14.26 -0.34
C ALA A 66 48.28 15.20 -1.19
N LYS A 67 48.41 14.90 -2.49
CA LYS A 67 49.06 15.77 -3.47
C LYS A 67 48.03 16.15 -4.53
N ARG A 68 47.69 17.41 -4.58
CA ARG A 68 46.91 17.97 -5.68
C ARG A 68 47.84 18.22 -6.86
N VAL A 69 47.59 17.53 -7.97
CA VAL A 69 48.42 17.63 -9.18
C VAL A 69 47.87 18.74 -10.11
N ASN A 70 46.58 18.84 -10.20
CA ASN A 70 45.87 19.87 -10.92
C ASN A 70 44.44 20.02 -10.35
N ASP A 71 43.58 20.85 -11.00
CA ASP A 71 42.24 21.11 -10.54
C ASP A 71 41.33 19.86 -10.49
N SER A 72 41.67 18.82 -11.27
CA SER A 72 40.88 17.60 -11.42
C SER A 72 41.48 16.36 -10.80
N VAL A 73 42.73 16.38 -10.36
CA VAL A 73 43.43 15.15 -9.90
C VAL A 73 44.13 15.39 -8.56
N MET A 74 43.81 14.54 -7.58
CA MET A 74 44.44 14.46 -6.29
C MET A 74 44.96 13.02 -6.05
N LEU A 75 46.21 12.89 -5.68
CA LEU A 75 46.84 11.62 -5.30
C LEU A 75 46.84 11.51 -3.78
N LEU A 76 46.44 10.36 -3.27
CA LEU A 76 46.41 10.05 -1.84
C LEU A 76 47.43 8.94 -1.53
N LYS A 77 48.13 9.08 -0.42
CA LYS A 77 49.00 8.05 0.12
C LYS A 77 48.44 7.58 1.44
N ARG A 78 48.30 6.24 1.59
CA ARG A 78 47.69 5.58 2.74
C ARG A 78 46.34 6.20 3.10
N ALA A 79 45.34 5.86 2.27
CA ALA A 79 44.00 6.36 2.42
C ALA A 79 43.15 5.33 3.13
N ASP A 80 42.49 5.73 4.22
CA ASP A 80 41.53 4.96 4.97
C ASP A 80 40.13 5.55 4.70
N PHE A 81 39.19 4.72 4.25
CA PHE A 81 37.82 5.09 4.04
C PHE A 81 36.90 4.39 5.04
N THR A 82 36.08 5.15 5.76
CA THR A 82 35.14 4.62 6.75
C THR A 82 33.78 5.27 6.63
N THR A 83 32.75 4.50 6.99
CA THR A 83 31.35 4.96 7.16
C THR A 83 30.90 4.89 8.61
N ASP A 84 31.81 4.74 9.54
CA ASP A 84 31.56 4.70 10.97
C ASP A 84 30.89 5.99 11.45
N THR A 85 29.68 5.84 11.99
CA THR A 85 28.85 6.96 12.41
C THR A 85 29.36 7.64 13.68
N TYR A 86 29.88 6.87 14.63
CA TYR A 86 30.43 7.40 15.86
C TYR A 86 31.68 8.23 15.59
N PHE A 87 32.55 7.73 14.73
CA PHE A 87 33.71 8.47 14.27
C PHE A 87 33.29 9.71 13.45
N LYS A 88 32.29 9.61 12.61
CA LYS A 88 31.75 10.73 11.82
C LYS A 88 31.19 11.85 12.71
N GLU A 89 30.51 11.50 13.78
CA GLU A 89 29.97 12.45 14.76
C GLU A 89 31.05 13.03 15.72
N GLY A 90 32.30 12.55 15.62
CA GLY A 90 33.40 13.04 16.45
C GLY A 90 33.38 12.46 17.88
N LYS A 91 32.60 11.39 18.12
CA LYS A 91 32.54 10.72 19.41
C LYS A 91 33.76 9.84 19.66
N ASP A 92 34.38 9.31 18.58
CA ASP A 92 35.55 8.48 18.63
C ASP A 92 36.76 9.14 17.94
N THR A 93 37.97 8.87 18.41
CA THR A 93 39.19 9.38 17.84
C THR A 93 39.70 8.57 16.65
N ARG A 94 39.25 7.30 16.54
CA ARG A 94 39.54 6.37 15.46
C ARG A 94 38.31 5.62 15.03
N PRO A 95 38.21 5.26 13.75
CA PRO A 95 37.07 4.45 13.29
C PRO A 95 37.24 2.99 13.73
N ASP A 96 36.14 2.34 14.11
CA ASP A 96 36.11 0.93 14.47
C ASP A 96 36.45 0.02 13.28
N TYR A 97 36.10 0.44 12.08
CA TYR A 97 36.37 -0.27 10.84
C TYR A 97 36.65 0.70 9.68
N PHE A 98 37.55 0.29 8.79
CA PHE A 98 37.87 1.07 7.60
C PHE A 98 38.45 0.21 6.49
N LEU A 99 38.35 0.70 5.25
CA LEU A 99 39.07 0.15 4.08
C LEU A 99 40.36 0.93 3.88
N ARG A 100 41.49 0.27 3.99
CA ARG A 100 42.83 0.86 3.81
C ARG A 100 43.34 0.60 2.41
N ALA A 101 43.68 1.67 1.70
CA ALA A 101 44.41 1.64 0.44
C ALA A 101 45.81 2.21 0.62
N LYS A 102 46.82 1.54 0.06
CA LYS A 102 48.22 2.03 0.08
C LYS A 102 48.35 3.32 -0.73
N GLU A 103 47.66 3.38 -1.85
CA GLU A 103 47.65 4.52 -2.78
C GLU A 103 46.26 4.72 -3.37
N GLY A 104 45.89 5.99 -3.57
CA GLY A 104 44.62 6.35 -4.20
C GLY A 104 44.74 7.55 -5.14
N LYS A 105 43.93 7.57 -6.18
CA LYS A 105 43.83 8.68 -7.12
C LYS A 105 42.36 9.16 -7.14
N MET A 106 42.17 10.36 -6.66
CA MET A 106 40.87 11.02 -6.76
C MET A 106 40.81 11.86 -8.04
N ILE A 107 39.79 11.66 -8.84
CA ILE A 107 39.55 12.37 -10.09
C ILE A 107 38.24 13.15 -9.96
N ASP A 108 38.29 14.45 -10.16
CA ASP A 108 37.13 15.33 -10.23
C ASP A 108 36.85 15.66 -11.69
N LYS A 109 35.68 15.23 -12.19
CA LYS A 109 35.15 15.61 -13.51
C LYS A 109 33.79 16.31 -13.31
N ASN A 110 33.77 17.61 -13.54
CA ASN A 110 32.53 18.41 -13.45
C ASN A 110 31.81 18.28 -12.10
N GLY A 111 32.55 18.30 -11.00
CA GLY A 111 32.01 18.15 -9.64
C GLY A 111 31.72 16.69 -9.22
N LYS A 112 31.99 15.73 -10.12
CA LYS A 112 31.87 14.29 -9.82
C LYS A 112 33.24 13.74 -9.44
N LYS A 113 33.45 13.46 -8.17
CA LYS A 113 34.72 12.94 -7.63
C LYS A 113 34.71 11.42 -7.59
N THR A 114 35.62 10.80 -8.28
CA THR A 114 35.83 9.34 -8.28
C THR A 114 37.16 9.01 -7.61
N LEU A 115 37.15 8.08 -6.65
CA LEU A 115 38.37 7.58 -6.03
C LEU A 115 38.70 6.20 -6.60
N ILE A 116 39.87 6.09 -7.22
CA ILE A 116 40.45 4.83 -7.71
C ILE A 116 41.62 4.50 -6.79
N THR A 117 41.66 3.28 -6.27
CA THR A 117 42.75 2.85 -5.37
C THR A 117 43.45 1.63 -5.92
N GLY A 118 44.71 1.43 -5.49
CA GLY A 118 45.37 0.13 -5.57
C GLY A 118 44.70 -0.90 -4.65
N PRO A 119 45.43 -1.98 -4.27
CA PRO A 119 44.89 -3.00 -3.38
C PRO A 119 44.33 -2.39 -2.09
N ILE A 120 43.16 -2.83 -1.69
CA ILE A 120 42.48 -2.42 -0.46
C ILE A 120 42.30 -3.62 0.47
N ASN A 121 42.52 -3.39 1.77
CA ASN A 121 42.23 -4.35 2.82
C ASN A 121 41.24 -3.75 3.81
N MET A 122 40.33 -4.56 4.30
CA MET A 122 39.44 -4.19 5.40
C MET A 122 40.17 -4.37 6.73
N TRP A 123 40.06 -3.36 7.59
CA TRP A 123 40.60 -3.33 8.95
C TRP A 123 39.46 -3.17 9.95
N ILE A 124 39.54 -3.89 11.06
CA ILE A 124 38.62 -3.80 12.19
C ILE A 124 39.47 -3.63 13.45
N TYR A 125 39.25 -2.58 14.23
CA TYR A 125 40.02 -2.23 15.42
C TYR A 125 41.53 -2.30 15.21
N ASP A 126 42.02 -1.72 14.09
CA ASP A 126 43.45 -1.73 13.69
C ASP A 126 44.03 -3.12 13.36
N VAL A 127 43.18 -4.17 13.24
CA VAL A 127 43.61 -5.51 12.82
C VAL A 127 43.20 -5.75 11.35
N PRO A 128 44.15 -6.15 10.47
CA PRO A 128 43.84 -6.46 9.10
C PRO A 128 42.99 -7.74 9.01
N THR A 129 41.89 -7.68 8.29
CA THR A 129 41.10 -8.87 7.98
C THR A 129 41.57 -9.54 6.70
N PRO A 130 41.22 -10.81 6.43
CA PRO A 130 41.53 -11.49 5.17
C PRO A 130 40.75 -10.93 3.98
N LEU A 131 39.85 -9.97 4.20
CA LEU A 131 39.04 -9.32 3.15
C LEU A 131 39.93 -8.29 2.44
N ALA A 132 40.38 -8.66 1.23
CA ALA A 132 41.20 -7.81 0.38
C ALA A 132 40.64 -7.80 -1.05
N LEU A 133 40.71 -6.65 -1.68
CA LEU A 133 40.37 -6.47 -3.10
C LEU A 133 41.61 -6.00 -3.86
N PRO A 134 41.83 -6.46 -5.10
CA PRO A 134 43.02 -6.09 -5.86
C PRO A 134 43.07 -4.60 -6.25
N PHE A 135 41.92 -3.96 -6.31
CA PHE A 135 41.76 -2.51 -6.53
C PHE A 135 40.42 -2.05 -5.98
N GLY A 136 40.31 -0.75 -5.68
CA GLY A 136 39.05 -0.10 -5.30
C GLY A 136 38.63 0.91 -6.34
N TYR A 137 37.35 0.91 -6.64
CA TYR A 137 36.70 1.95 -7.43
C TYR A 137 35.52 2.47 -6.62
N ILE A 138 35.69 3.65 -6.03
CA ILE A 138 34.63 4.34 -5.28
C ILE A 138 34.13 5.48 -6.18
N PRO A 139 32.96 5.30 -6.82
CA PRO A 139 32.47 6.27 -7.79
C PRO A 139 31.97 7.53 -7.11
N ALA A 140 32.21 8.62 -7.78
CA ALA A 140 31.63 9.94 -7.68
C ALA A 140 30.94 10.28 -6.36
N MET A 141 31.73 10.63 -5.39
CA MET A 141 31.26 11.34 -4.20
C MET A 141 30.52 12.62 -4.64
N GLY A 142 29.23 12.70 -4.32
CA GLY A 142 28.35 13.79 -4.78
C GLY A 142 27.53 13.47 -6.04
N ALA A 143 27.69 12.31 -6.69
CA ALA A 143 26.73 11.86 -7.70
C ALA A 143 25.53 11.23 -7.02
N LYS A 144 24.33 11.72 -7.32
CA LYS A 144 23.07 11.20 -6.74
C LYS A 144 22.87 9.69 -6.95
N ARG A 145 23.54 9.08 -7.95
CA ARG A 145 23.53 7.64 -8.24
C ARG A 145 24.83 7.24 -8.91
N ALA A 146 25.62 6.39 -8.26
CA ALA A 146 26.88 5.86 -8.82
C ALA A 146 26.98 4.36 -8.53
N ALA A 147 27.50 3.58 -9.50
CA ALA A 147 27.77 2.17 -9.28
C ALA A 147 28.92 1.99 -8.28
N GLY A 148 28.81 1.01 -7.39
CA GLY A 148 29.87 0.75 -6.42
C GLY A 148 29.60 -0.42 -5.49
N ILE A 149 30.63 -0.80 -4.76
CA ILE A 149 30.58 -1.80 -3.71
C ILE A 149 29.89 -1.17 -2.49
N LEU A 150 28.94 -1.88 -1.91
CA LEU A 150 28.34 -1.50 -0.65
C LEU A 150 29.30 -1.84 0.49
N MET A 151 29.48 -0.88 1.40
CA MET A 151 30.33 -1.09 2.56
C MET A 151 29.71 -2.14 3.47
N PRO A 152 30.38 -3.27 3.70
CA PRO A 152 29.89 -4.31 4.59
C PRO A 152 29.97 -3.85 6.04
N ARG A 153 29.06 -4.37 6.87
CA ARG A 153 29.04 -4.16 8.31
C ARG A 153 29.52 -5.43 9.02
N PRO A 154 30.69 -5.44 9.62
CA PRO A 154 31.12 -6.53 10.47
C PRO A 154 30.50 -6.41 11.87
N GLY A 155 30.40 -7.54 12.57
CA GLY A 155 29.94 -7.57 13.95
C GLY A 155 29.86 -8.98 14.49
N GLU A 156 29.32 -9.12 15.71
CA GLU A 156 29.12 -10.39 16.40
C GLU A 156 27.68 -10.49 16.96
N ARG A 157 27.13 -11.68 16.91
CA ARG A 157 25.85 -12.02 17.57
C ARG A 157 25.98 -13.37 18.26
N THR A 158 25.60 -13.42 19.52
CA THR A 158 25.69 -14.62 20.36
C THR A 158 25.15 -15.88 19.70
N ASN A 159 24.03 -15.77 19.01
CA ASN A 159 23.35 -16.93 18.39
C ASN A 159 23.89 -17.30 17.02
N LEU A 160 24.52 -16.37 16.27
CA LEU A 160 24.92 -16.51 14.89
C LEU A 160 26.46 -16.47 14.68
N GLY A 161 27.21 -16.04 15.70
CA GLY A 161 28.67 -15.84 15.65
C GLY A 161 29.03 -14.51 14.99
N PHE A 162 30.28 -14.42 14.53
CA PHE A 162 30.75 -13.28 13.75
C PHE A 162 30.01 -13.19 12.42
N PHE A 163 29.80 -11.98 11.95
CA PHE A 163 29.09 -11.77 10.70
C PHE A 163 29.69 -10.62 9.87
N ILE A 164 29.42 -10.69 8.59
CA ILE A 164 29.57 -9.61 7.63
C ILE A 164 28.22 -9.43 6.97
N GLU A 165 27.55 -8.30 7.22
CA GLU A 165 26.26 -7.95 6.65
C GLU A 165 26.37 -6.88 5.58
N ASP A 166 25.39 -6.83 4.67
CA ASP A 166 25.24 -5.86 3.58
C ASP A 166 26.45 -5.83 2.60
N LEU A 167 27.25 -6.92 2.55
CA LEU A 167 28.27 -7.04 1.49
C LEU A 167 27.56 -7.10 0.14
N GLY A 168 27.85 -6.16 -0.74
CA GLY A 168 27.07 -6.11 -1.99
C GLY A 168 27.59 -5.12 -3.02
N PHE A 169 26.77 -4.96 -4.05
CA PHE A 169 27.04 -4.10 -5.16
C PHE A 169 25.79 -3.34 -5.59
N TYR A 170 25.92 -2.04 -5.88
CA TYR A 170 24.87 -1.18 -6.39
C TYR A 170 25.18 -0.78 -7.83
N VAL A 171 24.21 -0.94 -8.73
CA VAL A 171 24.33 -0.57 -10.14
C VAL A 171 23.16 0.30 -10.56
N PRO A 172 23.36 1.56 -10.90
CA PRO A 172 22.35 2.35 -11.58
C PRO A 172 22.36 2.06 -13.09
N PHE A 173 21.20 1.74 -13.65
CA PHE A 173 21.01 1.59 -15.10
C PHE A 173 20.33 2.86 -15.63
N GLY A 174 21.15 3.88 -15.92
CA GLY A 174 20.66 5.20 -16.29
C GLY A 174 19.91 5.91 -15.15
N ASP A 175 19.00 6.80 -15.49
CA ASP A 175 18.30 7.64 -14.52
C ASP A 175 17.02 7.01 -13.97
N ASN A 176 16.55 5.92 -14.57
CA ASN A 176 15.21 5.39 -14.34
C ASN A 176 15.17 4.06 -13.57
N PHE A 177 16.27 3.33 -13.50
CA PHE A 177 16.34 2.00 -12.90
C PHE A 177 17.63 1.82 -12.12
N ASP A 178 17.58 1.11 -10.99
CA ASP A 178 18.76 0.68 -10.25
C ASP A 178 18.61 -0.76 -9.75
N LEU A 179 19.75 -1.38 -9.41
CA LEU A 179 19.80 -2.70 -8.81
C LEU A 179 20.84 -2.69 -7.69
N LYS A 180 20.42 -3.14 -6.52
CA LYS A 180 21.23 -3.37 -5.35
C LYS A 180 21.21 -4.86 -5.04
N LEU A 181 22.35 -5.52 -5.13
CA LEU A 181 22.55 -6.88 -4.67
C LEU A 181 23.34 -6.86 -3.38
N SER A 182 22.88 -7.53 -2.34
CA SER A 182 23.59 -7.61 -1.07
C SER A 182 23.41 -8.98 -0.40
N GLY A 183 24.37 -9.35 0.43
CA GLY A 183 24.33 -10.61 1.15
C GLY A 183 24.91 -10.48 2.56
N ASP A 184 24.55 -11.42 3.41
CA ASP A 184 25.02 -11.56 4.76
C ASP A 184 25.58 -12.97 4.93
N VAL A 185 26.68 -13.07 5.68
CA VAL A 185 27.31 -14.35 6.00
C VAL A 185 27.65 -14.38 7.49
N TYR A 186 27.35 -15.51 8.13
CA TYR A 186 27.53 -15.73 9.56
C TYR A 186 28.41 -16.96 9.80
N THR A 187 29.31 -16.90 10.74
CA THR A 187 30.31 -17.99 11.00
C THR A 187 29.66 -19.30 11.42
N LYS A 188 28.44 -19.29 12.02
CA LYS A 188 27.69 -20.52 12.35
C LYS A 188 26.93 -21.11 11.15
N GLY A 189 27.14 -20.60 9.93
CA GLY A 189 26.63 -21.17 8.69
C GLY A 189 25.32 -20.56 8.17
N SER A 190 24.72 -19.61 8.89
CA SER A 190 23.58 -18.84 8.37
C SER A 190 24.04 -17.89 7.26
N TRP A 191 23.15 -17.62 6.30
CA TRP A 191 23.40 -16.65 5.22
C TRP A 191 22.12 -16.05 4.70
N ALA A 192 22.23 -14.87 4.11
CA ALA A 192 21.12 -14.22 3.41
C ALA A 192 21.59 -13.60 2.10
N ALA A 193 20.72 -13.57 1.10
CA ALA A 193 20.93 -12.86 -0.17
C ALA A 193 19.71 -11.98 -0.46
N ARG A 194 19.97 -10.77 -0.94
CA ARG A 194 18.94 -9.76 -1.23
C ARG A 194 19.19 -9.12 -2.58
N ALA A 195 18.12 -8.91 -3.32
CA ALA A 195 18.09 -8.12 -4.53
C ALA A 195 17.02 -7.03 -4.37
N GLU A 196 17.42 -5.78 -4.47
CA GLU A 196 16.53 -4.63 -4.39
C GLU A 196 16.68 -3.80 -5.67
N SER A 197 15.58 -3.35 -6.22
CA SER A 197 15.55 -2.50 -7.40
C SER A 197 14.51 -1.42 -7.22
N THR A 198 14.86 -0.18 -7.58
CA THR A 198 13.90 0.90 -7.72
C THR A 198 13.88 1.39 -9.15
N TYR A 199 12.68 1.69 -9.64
CA TYR A 199 12.52 2.20 -10.99
C TYR A 199 11.49 3.32 -11.00
N LYS A 200 11.80 4.38 -11.76
CA LYS A 200 10.96 5.57 -11.84
C LYS A 200 11.12 6.25 -13.19
N LYS A 201 10.00 6.49 -13.86
CA LYS A 201 9.95 7.37 -15.02
C LYS A 201 8.94 8.48 -14.75
N ARG A 202 9.43 9.72 -14.70
CA ARG A 202 8.62 10.89 -14.36
C ARG A 202 7.37 10.96 -15.25
N TYR A 203 6.20 11.22 -14.64
CA TYR A 203 4.89 11.27 -15.29
C TYR A 203 4.44 9.97 -15.98
N LYS A 204 5.07 8.83 -15.68
CA LYS A 204 4.68 7.53 -16.23
C LYS A 204 4.44 6.48 -15.17
N TYR A 205 5.47 6.15 -14.39
CA TYR A 205 5.38 5.12 -13.36
C TYR A 205 6.51 5.24 -12.34
N ASN A 206 6.29 4.64 -11.20
CA ASN A 206 7.31 4.37 -10.20
C ASN A 206 7.08 2.98 -9.58
N GLY A 207 8.14 2.38 -9.07
CA GLY A 207 8.03 1.11 -8.39
C GLY A 207 9.31 0.69 -7.69
N ARG A 208 9.17 -0.32 -6.84
CA ARG A 208 10.26 -0.98 -6.11
C ARG A 208 10.02 -2.48 -6.12
N LEU A 209 11.07 -3.24 -6.40
CA LEU A 209 11.11 -4.69 -6.26
C LEU A 209 12.16 -5.05 -5.23
N ALA A 210 11.84 -5.93 -4.30
CA ALA A 210 12.78 -6.50 -3.34
C ALA A 210 12.54 -8.01 -3.22
N ALA A 211 13.60 -8.79 -3.35
CA ALA A 211 13.57 -10.23 -3.15
C ALA A 211 14.65 -10.60 -2.12
N ASN A 212 14.27 -11.40 -1.14
CA ASN A 212 15.13 -11.83 -0.05
C ASN A 212 15.06 -13.35 0.06
N VAL A 213 16.23 -13.97 0.25
CA VAL A 213 16.32 -15.39 0.59
C VAL A 213 17.26 -15.51 1.77
N GLU A 214 16.88 -16.24 2.78
CA GLU A 214 17.65 -16.41 4.02
C GLU A 214 17.63 -17.88 4.43
N ASN A 215 18.82 -18.41 4.77
CA ASN A 215 18.99 -19.69 5.42
C ASN A 215 19.48 -19.42 6.83
N ARG A 216 18.68 -19.73 7.83
CA ARG A 216 19.01 -19.57 9.24
C ARG A 216 19.30 -20.92 9.88
N LEU A 217 20.45 -21.02 10.50
CA LEU A 217 20.84 -22.14 11.34
C LEU A 217 20.87 -21.68 12.80
N THR A 218 20.21 -22.44 13.66
CA THR A 218 20.22 -22.19 15.11
C THR A 218 20.73 -23.47 15.79
N GLY A 219 21.65 -23.32 16.73
CA GLY A 219 22.37 -24.43 17.36
C GLY A 219 23.69 -24.78 16.67
N ILE A 220 24.37 -25.80 17.10
CA ILE A 220 25.67 -26.27 16.57
C ILE A 220 25.45 -27.60 15.87
N LYS A 221 25.74 -27.64 14.55
CA LYS A 221 25.66 -28.86 13.75
C LYS A 221 26.63 -29.92 14.34
N GLY A 222 26.14 -31.14 14.50
CA GLY A 222 26.90 -32.26 15.05
C GLY A 222 26.84 -32.40 16.58
N LEU A 223 26.63 -31.31 17.34
CA LEU A 223 26.45 -31.36 18.81
C LEU A 223 24.97 -31.34 19.20
N THR A 224 24.15 -30.64 18.42
CA THR A 224 22.73 -30.43 18.69
C THR A 224 21.83 -31.01 17.61
N GLU A 225 22.38 -31.64 16.57
CA GLU A 225 21.65 -32.29 15.49
C GLU A 225 20.88 -33.47 16.05
N GLY A 226 19.55 -33.50 15.84
CA GLY A 226 18.67 -34.48 16.47
C GLY A 226 18.09 -34.07 17.82
N SER A 227 18.55 -32.97 18.41
CA SER A 227 17.93 -32.33 19.56
C SER A 227 17.02 -31.17 19.13
N ASN A 228 16.06 -30.78 19.97
CA ASN A 228 15.21 -29.60 19.70
C ASN A 228 16.00 -28.27 19.64
N ALA A 229 17.31 -28.30 19.90
CA ALA A 229 18.20 -27.15 19.91
C ALA A 229 18.81 -26.83 18.53
N PHE A 230 18.81 -27.76 17.56
CA PHE A 230 19.26 -27.50 16.19
C PHE A 230 18.08 -27.30 15.26
N SER A 231 18.03 -26.16 14.59
CA SER A 231 17.00 -25.87 13.60
C SER A 231 17.63 -25.23 12.36
N LYS A 232 17.21 -25.71 11.18
CA LYS A 232 17.51 -25.13 9.88
C LYS A 232 16.24 -24.59 9.25
N GLN A 233 16.23 -23.31 8.93
CA GLN A 233 15.06 -22.66 8.35
C GLN A 233 15.43 -21.92 7.08
N ASN A 234 14.74 -22.26 6.00
CA ASN A 234 14.80 -21.53 4.76
C ASN A 234 13.62 -20.55 4.71
N MET A 235 13.93 -19.30 4.52
CA MET A 235 12.94 -18.21 4.46
C MET A 235 13.13 -17.40 3.20
N PHE A 236 12.03 -16.92 2.66
CA PHE A 236 12.06 -16.01 1.52
C PHE A 236 10.99 -14.92 1.68
N GLY A 237 11.22 -13.80 1.03
CA GLY A 237 10.27 -12.71 0.94
C GLY A 237 10.42 -12.00 -0.40
N VAL A 238 9.29 -11.70 -1.04
CA VAL A 238 9.22 -10.92 -2.27
C VAL A 238 8.26 -9.76 -2.04
N MET A 239 8.73 -8.56 -2.28
CA MET A 239 7.94 -7.33 -2.24
C MET A 239 8.03 -6.63 -3.58
N TRP A 240 6.89 -6.29 -4.17
CA TRP A 240 6.83 -5.51 -5.39
C TRP A 240 5.74 -4.46 -5.29
N SER A 241 6.13 -3.20 -5.42
CA SER A 241 5.19 -2.10 -5.55
C SER A 241 5.35 -1.45 -6.92
N HIS A 242 4.24 -1.24 -7.61
CA HIS A 242 4.19 -0.52 -8.88
C HIS A 242 2.99 0.42 -8.88
N SER A 243 3.22 1.66 -9.25
CA SER A 243 2.17 2.66 -9.42
C SER A 243 2.37 3.36 -10.76
N GLN A 244 1.38 3.26 -11.62
CA GLN A 244 1.32 4.00 -12.86
C GLN A 244 0.67 5.37 -12.63
N ASP A 245 1.24 6.43 -13.23
CA ASP A 245 0.60 7.75 -13.23
C ASP A 245 -0.64 7.71 -14.14
N PRO A 246 -1.84 8.07 -13.66
CA PRO A 246 -3.05 8.09 -14.47
C PRO A 246 -2.95 8.97 -15.73
N LYS A 247 -2.10 10.00 -15.69
CA LYS A 247 -1.85 10.88 -16.83
C LYS A 247 -1.01 10.23 -17.93
N ALA A 248 -0.28 9.15 -17.62
CA ALA A 248 0.55 8.44 -18.59
C ALA A 248 -0.29 7.71 -19.66
N ASN A 249 -1.41 7.13 -19.21
CA ASN A 249 -2.38 6.47 -20.08
C ASN A 249 -3.75 6.49 -19.39
N PRO A 250 -4.71 7.31 -19.88
CA PRO A 250 -6.04 7.40 -19.27
C PRO A 250 -6.90 6.15 -19.48
N TYR A 251 -6.53 5.30 -20.44
CA TYR A 251 -7.31 4.11 -20.81
C TYR A 251 -6.83 2.83 -20.12
N TRP A 252 -5.55 2.76 -19.79
CA TRP A 252 -4.95 1.62 -19.12
C TRP A 252 -4.26 2.07 -17.84
N LEU A 253 -4.66 1.51 -16.71
CA LEU A 253 -4.06 1.78 -15.41
C LEU A 253 -3.61 0.47 -14.79
N PHE A 254 -2.31 0.37 -14.49
CA PHE A 254 -1.71 -0.77 -13.85
C PHE A 254 -1.13 -0.39 -12.48
N ASN A 255 -1.55 -1.10 -11.43
CA ASN A 255 -1.03 -0.94 -10.09
C ASN A 255 -0.79 -2.32 -9.47
N ALA A 256 0.33 -2.46 -8.76
CA ALA A 256 0.65 -3.68 -8.04
C ALA A 256 1.24 -3.34 -6.67
N ASN A 257 0.80 -4.10 -5.67
CA ASN A 257 1.40 -4.10 -4.34
C ASN A 257 1.44 -5.57 -3.89
N VAL A 258 2.57 -6.22 -4.14
CA VAL A 258 2.78 -7.63 -3.83
C VAL A 258 3.69 -7.72 -2.61
N ASN A 259 3.24 -8.47 -1.62
CA ASN A 259 4.02 -8.83 -0.46
C ASN A 259 3.75 -10.30 -0.17
N PHE A 260 4.71 -11.14 -0.53
CA PHE A 260 4.61 -12.58 -0.42
C PHE A 260 5.87 -13.15 0.24
N SER A 261 5.69 -13.94 1.30
CA SER A 261 6.83 -14.51 2.01
C SER A 261 6.47 -15.84 2.69
N SER A 262 7.50 -16.58 3.07
CA SER A 262 7.31 -17.77 3.92
C SER A 262 6.76 -17.37 5.29
N SER A 263 5.96 -18.24 5.91
CA SER A 263 5.23 -17.96 7.16
C SER A 263 6.13 -17.52 8.33
N LYS A 264 7.39 -17.94 8.31
CA LYS A 264 8.36 -17.61 9.38
C LYS A 264 9.19 -16.36 9.10
N TYR A 265 9.16 -15.84 7.87
CA TYR A 265 10.04 -14.74 7.42
C TYR A 265 9.99 -13.52 8.34
N TYR A 266 8.80 -13.00 8.66
CA TYR A 266 8.67 -11.79 9.46
C TYR A 266 9.14 -11.96 10.90
N ARG A 267 8.90 -13.13 11.51
CA ARG A 267 9.26 -13.39 12.91
C ARG A 267 10.69 -13.86 13.11
N GLU A 268 11.23 -14.63 12.15
CA GLU A 268 12.46 -15.38 12.36
C GLU A 268 13.62 -14.91 11.48
N SER A 269 13.39 -14.04 10.49
CA SER A 269 14.46 -13.42 9.71
C SER A 269 15.40 -12.64 10.62
N VAL A 270 16.70 -12.84 10.45
CA VAL A 270 17.74 -12.14 11.21
C VAL A 270 17.58 -10.62 11.06
N ARG A 271 17.34 -10.15 9.84
CA ARG A 271 17.17 -8.72 9.58
C ARG A 271 15.97 -8.12 10.32
N ASN A 272 14.84 -8.83 10.35
CA ASN A 272 13.65 -8.34 11.06
C ASN A 272 13.86 -8.35 12.57
N GLN A 273 14.53 -9.35 13.11
CA GLN A 273 14.77 -9.44 14.55
C GLN A 273 15.73 -8.36 15.07
N TYR A 274 16.72 -7.94 14.28
CA TYR A 274 17.78 -7.05 14.76
C TYR A 274 17.80 -5.66 14.12
N ILE A 275 17.22 -5.49 12.94
CA ILE A 275 17.23 -4.23 12.20
C ILE A 275 15.83 -3.66 12.01
N ASN A 276 14.90 -4.47 11.50
CA ASN A 276 13.53 -4.06 11.23
C ASN A 276 12.57 -4.63 12.28
N THR A 277 12.85 -4.43 13.55
CA THR A 277 12.14 -5.07 14.67
C THR A 277 10.64 -4.85 14.69
N GLY A 278 10.15 -3.73 14.16
CA GLY A 278 8.71 -3.48 14.01
C GLY A 278 7.98 -4.48 13.11
N GLN A 279 8.68 -5.11 12.16
CA GLN A 279 8.08 -6.10 11.26
C GLN A 279 7.84 -7.46 11.90
N VAL A 280 8.51 -7.77 13.01
CA VAL A 280 8.30 -9.02 13.77
C VAL A 280 6.85 -9.18 14.24
N PHE A 281 6.15 -8.06 14.45
CA PHE A 281 4.75 -8.03 14.87
C PHE A 281 3.74 -8.11 13.72
N THR A 282 4.21 -8.22 12.46
CA THR A 282 3.34 -8.36 11.30
C THR A 282 2.75 -9.76 11.24
N ASN A 283 1.46 -9.88 11.51
CA ASN A 283 0.74 -11.15 11.47
C ASN A 283 -0.01 -11.38 10.16
N ASN A 284 -0.45 -10.32 9.50
CA ASN A 284 -1.22 -10.38 8.27
C ASN A 284 -0.51 -9.62 7.15
N VAL A 285 -0.46 -10.23 5.99
CA VAL A 285 0.12 -9.64 4.78
C VAL A 285 -0.87 -9.72 3.65
N ASN A 286 -0.96 -8.63 2.90
CA ASN A 286 -1.87 -8.49 1.78
C ASN A 286 -1.10 -8.14 0.51
N SER A 287 -1.53 -8.72 -0.60
CA SER A 287 -1.05 -8.40 -1.94
C SER A 287 -2.20 -8.08 -2.86
N SER A 288 -2.00 -7.16 -3.78
CA SER A 288 -2.97 -6.85 -4.82
C SER A 288 -2.27 -6.46 -6.12
N ILE A 289 -2.83 -6.93 -7.23
CA ILE A 289 -2.46 -6.52 -8.58
C ILE A 289 -3.73 -6.11 -9.29
N ASN A 290 -3.75 -4.94 -9.91
CA ASN A 290 -4.93 -4.40 -10.57
C ASN A 290 -4.55 -3.86 -11.94
N LEU A 291 -5.25 -4.32 -12.96
CA LEU A 291 -5.20 -3.82 -14.33
C LEU A 291 -6.60 -3.31 -14.70
N THR A 292 -6.72 -2.03 -14.91
CA THR A 292 -7.99 -1.39 -15.28
C THR A 292 -7.93 -0.90 -16.72
N LYS A 293 -8.99 -1.19 -17.49
CA LYS A 293 -9.21 -0.69 -18.84
C LYS A 293 -10.46 0.20 -18.85
N ASN A 294 -10.29 1.47 -19.16
CA ASN A 294 -11.38 2.38 -19.49
C ASN A 294 -11.54 2.42 -21.01
N PHE A 295 -12.76 2.24 -21.50
CA PHE A 295 -13.02 2.25 -22.95
C PHE A 295 -13.35 3.68 -23.40
N GLU A 296 -12.62 4.19 -24.39
CA GLU A 296 -12.73 5.58 -24.83
C GLU A 296 -14.11 5.94 -25.38
N ASN A 297 -14.68 5.04 -26.20
CA ASN A 297 -15.94 5.30 -26.93
C ASN A 297 -17.14 4.56 -26.34
N ALA A 298 -16.99 3.98 -25.18
CA ALA A 298 -18.06 3.26 -24.49
C ALA A 298 -18.01 3.53 -22.98
N PRO A 299 -19.14 3.64 -22.32
CA PRO A 299 -19.21 3.86 -20.88
C PRO A 299 -18.89 2.56 -20.10
N LEU A 300 -17.83 1.88 -20.50
CA LEU A 300 -17.40 0.60 -19.95
C LEU A 300 -16.05 0.75 -19.24
N THR A 301 -15.92 0.11 -18.10
CA THR A 301 -14.67 -0.08 -17.38
C THR A 301 -14.53 -1.56 -17.08
N ALA A 302 -13.42 -2.17 -17.50
CA ALA A 302 -13.05 -3.54 -17.18
C ALA A 302 -11.84 -3.55 -16.26
N GLN A 303 -11.86 -4.36 -15.23
CA GLN A 303 -10.77 -4.54 -14.28
C GLN A 303 -10.45 -6.03 -14.13
N LEU A 304 -9.18 -6.37 -14.29
CA LEU A 304 -8.64 -7.67 -13.91
C LEU A 304 -7.80 -7.47 -12.66
N SER A 305 -8.07 -8.26 -11.63
CA SER A 305 -7.36 -8.13 -10.36
C SER A 305 -6.96 -9.49 -9.78
N MET A 306 -5.92 -9.43 -8.96
CA MET A 306 -5.48 -10.49 -8.08
C MET A 306 -5.42 -9.93 -6.66
N SER A 307 -5.88 -10.68 -5.69
CA SER A 307 -5.63 -10.42 -4.28
C SER A 307 -5.14 -11.68 -3.57
N HIS A 308 -4.24 -11.46 -2.62
CA HIS A 308 -3.71 -12.49 -1.75
C HIS A 308 -3.67 -11.92 -0.34
N SER A 309 -4.11 -12.70 0.63
CA SER A 309 -3.91 -12.40 2.06
C SER A 309 -3.42 -13.65 2.77
N GLN A 310 -2.48 -13.48 3.69
CA GLN A 310 -1.90 -14.57 4.47
C GLN A 310 -1.80 -14.16 5.95
N ASN A 311 -2.23 -15.05 6.82
CA ASN A 311 -2.04 -14.93 8.26
C ASN A 311 -0.89 -15.84 8.71
N TYR A 312 0.19 -15.24 9.20
CA TYR A 312 1.40 -15.99 9.59
C TYR A 312 1.27 -16.76 10.91
N ASN A 313 0.25 -16.47 11.74
CA ASN A 313 0.03 -17.19 12.98
C ASN A 313 -0.72 -18.50 12.73
N THR A 314 -1.75 -18.47 11.88
CA THR A 314 -2.60 -19.63 11.59
C THR A 314 -2.13 -20.39 10.34
N GLY A 315 -1.35 -19.74 9.46
CA GLY A 315 -0.95 -20.28 8.16
C GLY A 315 -2.06 -20.17 7.11
N ASP A 316 -3.17 -19.48 7.41
CA ASP A 316 -4.29 -19.37 6.48
C ASP A 316 -3.95 -18.42 5.34
N ILE A 317 -4.29 -18.84 4.14
CA ILE A 317 -4.04 -18.11 2.89
C ILE A 317 -5.35 -18.01 2.11
N ASN A 318 -5.70 -16.78 1.73
CA ASN A 318 -6.79 -16.50 0.78
C ASN A 318 -6.18 -15.93 -0.51
N ILE A 319 -6.48 -16.54 -1.64
CA ILE A 319 -6.08 -16.09 -2.97
C ILE A 319 -7.32 -15.94 -3.84
N ALA A 320 -7.51 -14.75 -4.41
CA ALA A 320 -8.53 -14.51 -5.43
C ALA A 320 -7.85 -14.12 -6.74
N PHE A 321 -7.86 -15.05 -7.71
CA PHE A 321 -7.28 -14.84 -9.05
C PHE A 321 -7.77 -15.90 -10.04
N PRO A 322 -8.10 -15.50 -11.28
CA PRO A 322 -8.39 -14.14 -11.70
C PRO A 322 -9.70 -13.61 -11.08
N ARG A 323 -9.77 -12.32 -10.80
CA ARG A 323 -11.03 -11.63 -10.49
C ARG A 323 -11.26 -10.57 -11.55
N PHE A 324 -12.35 -10.72 -12.29
CA PHE A 324 -12.73 -9.83 -13.37
C PHE A 324 -13.96 -9.03 -12.97
N ASN A 325 -13.89 -7.71 -13.09
CA ASN A 325 -15.00 -6.81 -12.88
C ASN A 325 -15.27 -6.04 -14.18
N LEU A 326 -16.49 -6.02 -14.64
CA LEU A 326 -16.94 -5.22 -15.76
C LEU A 326 -18.08 -4.32 -15.28
N THR A 327 -17.94 -3.02 -15.50
CA THR A 327 -18.97 -2.04 -15.12
C THR A 327 -19.33 -1.19 -16.32
N MET A 328 -20.61 -1.10 -16.62
CA MET A 328 -21.19 -0.18 -17.58
C MET A 328 -21.89 0.95 -16.84
N SER A 329 -21.41 2.16 -17.02
CA SER A 329 -22.07 3.35 -16.52
C SER A 329 -23.43 3.50 -17.18
N ARG A 330 -24.34 4.24 -16.53
CA ARG A 330 -25.72 4.41 -17.03
C ARG A 330 -25.76 4.87 -18.48
N ILE A 331 -26.41 4.10 -19.31
CA ILE A 331 -26.78 4.45 -20.68
C ILE A 331 -28.29 4.61 -20.80
N PHE A 332 -28.71 5.32 -21.82
CA PHE A 332 -30.13 5.53 -22.14
C PHE A 332 -30.38 5.00 -23.55
N PRO A 333 -30.66 3.69 -23.70
CA PRO A 333 -30.70 3.05 -25.03
C PRO A 333 -31.81 3.58 -25.94
N PHE A 334 -32.87 4.13 -25.36
CA PHE A 334 -34.02 4.65 -26.10
C PHE A 334 -34.04 6.18 -26.22
N ALA A 335 -32.99 6.87 -25.69
CA ALA A 335 -32.89 8.31 -25.82
C ALA A 335 -32.56 8.72 -27.27
N LYS A 336 -33.27 9.70 -27.80
CA LYS A 336 -32.96 10.30 -29.09
C LYS A 336 -31.67 11.13 -28.97
N LYS A 337 -30.80 11.00 -29.96
CA LYS A 337 -29.52 11.75 -29.99
C LYS A 337 -29.81 13.25 -30.08
N ASN A 338 -29.20 14.04 -29.20
CA ASN A 338 -29.30 15.51 -29.14
C ASN A 338 -30.72 16.06 -28.90
N MET A 339 -31.60 15.29 -28.29
CA MET A 339 -32.94 15.76 -27.88
C MET A 339 -33.10 15.61 -26.37
N PRO A 340 -33.95 16.47 -25.73
CA PRO A 340 -34.37 16.24 -24.35
C PRO A 340 -35.00 14.85 -24.20
N LYS A 341 -34.76 14.20 -23.08
CA LYS A 341 -35.38 12.90 -22.78
C LYS A 341 -36.78 13.14 -22.24
N GLU A 342 -37.79 12.68 -22.94
CA GLU A 342 -39.16 12.84 -22.55
C GLU A 342 -39.85 11.50 -22.29
N GLY A 343 -40.66 11.44 -21.23
CA GLY A 343 -41.42 10.26 -20.84
C GLY A 343 -40.58 9.12 -20.24
N LEU A 344 -41.22 8.03 -19.90
CA LEU A 344 -40.64 6.89 -19.20
C LEU A 344 -39.60 6.11 -20.03
N ILE A 345 -39.89 5.94 -21.34
CA ILE A 345 -39.07 5.09 -22.22
C ILE A 345 -37.72 5.77 -22.54
N GLN A 346 -37.74 7.06 -22.90
CA GLN A 346 -36.51 7.79 -23.24
C GLN A 346 -35.63 8.03 -22.02
N ASN A 347 -36.23 8.13 -20.84
CA ASN A 347 -35.53 8.24 -19.55
C ASN A 347 -35.13 6.89 -18.97
N LEU A 348 -35.41 5.76 -19.64
CA LEU A 348 -35.00 4.45 -19.16
C LEU A 348 -33.48 4.34 -19.22
N GLY A 349 -32.86 4.41 -18.06
CA GLY A 349 -31.44 4.21 -17.84
C GLY A 349 -31.15 2.76 -17.51
N LEU A 350 -30.13 2.20 -18.18
CA LEU A 350 -29.62 0.85 -17.99
C LEU A 350 -28.20 0.93 -17.42
N THR A 351 -27.95 0.21 -16.34
CA THR A 351 -26.61 -0.04 -15.78
C THR A 351 -26.34 -1.54 -15.79
N TYR A 352 -25.09 -1.92 -15.97
CA TYR A 352 -24.67 -3.31 -15.87
C TYR A 352 -23.38 -3.42 -15.10
N SER A 353 -23.30 -4.39 -14.22
CA SER A 353 -22.05 -4.78 -13.59
C SER A 353 -21.93 -6.30 -13.52
N MET A 354 -20.72 -6.79 -13.76
CA MET A 354 -20.37 -8.20 -13.64
C MET A 354 -19.13 -8.35 -12.80
N GLN A 355 -19.16 -9.28 -11.87
CA GLN A 355 -18.00 -9.75 -11.12
C GLN A 355 -17.86 -11.24 -11.38
N ALA A 356 -16.72 -11.67 -11.90
CA ALA A 356 -16.42 -13.08 -12.10
C ALA A 356 -15.04 -13.40 -11.56
N GLY A 357 -14.84 -14.62 -11.06
CA GLY A 357 -13.52 -14.96 -10.58
C GLY A 357 -13.43 -16.31 -9.88
N ASN A 358 -12.22 -16.55 -9.42
CA ASN A 358 -11.88 -17.70 -8.59
C ASN A 358 -11.39 -17.24 -7.24
N GLU A 359 -11.68 -18.00 -6.21
CA GLU A 359 -11.18 -17.79 -4.85
C GLU A 359 -10.79 -19.14 -4.23
N VAL A 360 -9.65 -19.12 -3.56
CA VAL A 360 -9.12 -20.27 -2.83
C VAL A 360 -8.85 -19.84 -1.41
N ASN A 361 -9.43 -20.57 -0.46
CA ASN A 361 -9.09 -20.48 0.95
C ASN A 361 -8.33 -21.76 1.33
N THR A 362 -7.07 -21.63 1.67
CA THR A 362 -6.16 -22.75 1.94
C THR A 362 -5.22 -22.45 3.10
N ASN A 363 -4.36 -23.38 3.43
CA ASN A 363 -3.32 -23.21 4.42
C ASN A 363 -1.94 -23.37 3.75
N ASP A 364 -0.89 -22.85 4.36
CA ASP A 364 0.49 -22.90 3.87
C ASP A 364 1.01 -24.31 3.58
N LYS A 365 0.42 -25.35 4.21
CA LYS A 365 0.75 -26.76 3.98
C LYS A 365 0.10 -27.33 2.72
N ASP A 366 -1.06 -26.80 2.36
CA ASP A 366 -1.88 -27.33 1.24
C ASP A 366 -1.67 -26.50 -0.05
N ILE A 367 -0.91 -25.40 0.00
CA ILE A 367 -0.67 -24.54 -1.16
C ILE A 367 -0.02 -25.30 -2.33
N PHE A 368 -0.55 -25.13 -3.53
CA PHE A 368 -0.14 -25.81 -4.77
C PHE A 368 -0.33 -27.34 -4.78
N THR A 369 -1.12 -27.90 -3.85
CA THR A 369 -1.50 -29.32 -3.85
C THR A 369 -2.77 -29.56 -4.67
N ASP A 370 -3.01 -30.83 -5.05
CA ASP A 370 -4.26 -31.25 -5.70
C ASP A 370 -5.51 -30.90 -4.89
N LYS A 371 -5.42 -30.95 -3.56
CA LYS A 371 -6.49 -30.59 -2.64
C LYS A 371 -6.92 -29.14 -2.81
N MET A 372 -5.95 -28.22 -2.93
CA MET A 372 -6.23 -26.80 -3.17
C MET A 372 -7.05 -26.59 -4.44
N TRP A 373 -6.66 -27.24 -5.55
CA TRP A 373 -7.30 -27.05 -6.85
C TRP A 373 -8.67 -27.74 -6.96
N LYS A 374 -8.80 -28.94 -6.39
CA LYS A 374 -10.02 -29.76 -6.53
C LYS A 374 -11.10 -29.41 -5.52
N ASP A 375 -10.71 -29.19 -4.26
CA ASP A 375 -11.67 -29.10 -3.16
C ASP A 375 -11.87 -27.66 -2.65
N GLN A 376 -10.80 -26.88 -2.60
CA GLN A 376 -10.83 -25.57 -1.95
C GLN A 376 -11.09 -24.40 -2.93
N MET A 377 -10.89 -24.61 -4.25
CA MET A 377 -11.14 -23.60 -5.26
C MET A 377 -12.64 -23.46 -5.53
N ARG A 378 -13.12 -22.22 -5.51
CA ARG A 378 -14.50 -21.84 -5.84
C ARG A 378 -14.49 -20.86 -7.00
N MET A 379 -15.32 -21.12 -8.00
CA MET A 379 -15.51 -20.26 -9.16
C MET A 379 -16.93 -19.71 -9.19
N GLY A 380 -17.09 -18.50 -9.69
CA GLY A 380 -18.41 -17.93 -9.84
C GLY A 380 -18.43 -16.64 -10.63
N ALA A 381 -19.64 -16.21 -10.92
CA ALA A 381 -19.91 -14.89 -11.48
C ALA A 381 -21.21 -14.32 -10.89
N ASN A 382 -21.25 -13.00 -10.77
CA ASN A 382 -22.43 -12.27 -10.35
C ASN A 382 -22.71 -11.17 -11.37
N HIS A 383 -23.89 -11.20 -11.98
CA HIS A 383 -24.38 -10.25 -12.96
C HIS A 383 -25.46 -9.38 -12.32
N LYS A 384 -25.31 -8.06 -12.40
CA LYS A 384 -26.31 -7.12 -11.92
C LYS A 384 -26.72 -6.19 -13.05
N ILE A 385 -28.03 -6.13 -13.31
CA ILE A 385 -28.65 -5.22 -14.27
C ILE A 385 -29.55 -4.28 -13.47
N GLY A 386 -29.27 -2.98 -13.51
CA GLY A 386 -30.12 -1.97 -12.92
C GLY A 386 -30.88 -1.22 -14.00
N LEU A 387 -32.20 -1.17 -13.88
CA LEU A 387 -33.09 -0.39 -14.70
C LEU A 387 -33.67 0.75 -13.86
N GLN A 388 -33.61 1.96 -14.36
CA GLN A 388 -34.21 3.11 -13.69
C GLN A 388 -34.81 4.06 -14.71
N THR A 389 -36.03 4.49 -14.45
CA THR A 389 -36.67 5.53 -15.22
C THR A 389 -37.42 6.49 -14.31
N GLY A 390 -37.82 7.62 -14.82
CA GLY A 390 -38.59 8.58 -14.06
C GLY A 390 -39.35 9.55 -14.94
N ILE A 391 -40.43 10.07 -14.40
CA ILE A 391 -41.28 11.09 -15.00
C ILE A 391 -41.74 12.05 -13.90
N THR A 392 -41.89 13.32 -14.24
CA THR A 392 -42.50 14.29 -13.32
C THR A 392 -43.99 14.35 -13.55
N LEU A 393 -44.76 13.89 -12.58
CA LEU A 393 -46.24 13.96 -12.62
C LEU A 393 -46.68 15.37 -12.24
N ALA A 394 -47.62 15.91 -13.00
CA ALA A 394 -48.23 17.25 -12.79
C ALA A 394 -47.16 18.36 -12.58
N ASN A 395 -45.95 18.22 -13.13
CA ASN A 395 -44.79 19.12 -13.01
C ASN A 395 -44.21 19.29 -11.59
N TYR A 396 -44.76 18.61 -10.57
CA TYR A 396 -44.34 18.80 -9.16
C TYR A 396 -43.92 17.51 -8.46
N PHE A 397 -44.34 16.35 -8.98
CA PHE A 397 -44.14 15.06 -8.31
C PHE A 397 -43.25 14.15 -9.15
N PRO A 398 -41.94 14.19 -8.97
CA PRO A 398 -41.03 13.26 -9.63
C PRO A 398 -41.29 11.84 -9.15
N LEU A 399 -41.79 11.00 -10.05
CA LEU A 399 -41.94 9.55 -9.89
C LEU A 399 -40.68 8.88 -10.43
N THR A 400 -40.02 8.09 -9.61
CA THR A 400 -38.88 7.23 -9.98
C THR A 400 -39.31 5.77 -9.90
N LEU A 401 -39.09 5.03 -10.96
CA LEU A 401 -39.28 3.58 -11.04
C LEU A 401 -37.88 2.93 -11.19
N SER A 402 -37.60 1.90 -10.41
CA SER A 402 -36.35 1.13 -10.53
C SER A 402 -36.58 -0.35 -10.33
N SER A 403 -35.78 -1.14 -11.00
CA SER A 403 -35.73 -2.59 -10.86
C SER A 403 -34.30 -3.05 -10.96
N ASP A 404 -33.87 -3.88 -10.03
CA ASP A 404 -32.57 -4.52 -10.05
C ASP A 404 -32.75 -6.01 -10.30
N TYR A 405 -32.07 -6.53 -11.30
CA TYR A 405 -31.96 -7.96 -11.60
C TYR A 405 -30.55 -8.42 -11.23
N ASN A 406 -30.47 -9.50 -10.47
CA ASN A 406 -29.22 -10.10 -10.04
C ASN A 406 -29.22 -11.59 -10.39
N GLU A 407 -28.19 -12.05 -11.08
CA GLU A 407 -28.01 -13.46 -11.42
C GLU A 407 -26.62 -13.92 -10.97
N VAL A 408 -26.59 -14.99 -10.19
CA VAL A 408 -25.37 -15.58 -9.64
C VAL A 408 -25.13 -16.93 -10.27
N TRP A 409 -23.92 -17.12 -10.78
CA TRP A 409 -23.39 -18.38 -11.29
C TRP A 409 -22.33 -18.93 -10.34
N GLY A 410 -22.30 -20.22 -10.15
CA GLY A 410 -21.30 -20.88 -9.32
C GLY A 410 -21.01 -22.29 -9.79
N ASP A 411 -19.88 -22.81 -9.32
CA ASP A 411 -19.36 -24.14 -9.66
C ASP A 411 -19.74 -25.19 -8.63
N ASN A 412 -20.55 -24.85 -7.65
CA ASN A 412 -20.90 -25.74 -6.57
C ASN A 412 -22.30 -25.48 -6.01
N ARG A 413 -22.84 -26.49 -5.33
CA ARG A 413 -24.02 -26.36 -4.47
C ARG A 413 -23.85 -27.21 -3.23
N LEU A 414 -24.49 -26.81 -2.15
CA LEU A 414 -24.49 -27.50 -0.87
C LEU A 414 -25.63 -28.52 -0.85
N ILE A 415 -25.35 -29.72 -0.36
CA ILE A 415 -26.33 -30.73 0.03
C ILE A 415 -26.14 -31.01 1.51
N LYS A 416 -27.23 -30.93 2.29
CA LYS A 416 -27.27 -31.28 3.69
C LYS A 416 -28.04 -32.59 3.86
N ASN A 417 -27.42 -33.55 4.54
CA ASN A 417 -28.04 -34.82 4.91
C ASN A 417 -27.85 -35.08 6.40
N TYR A 418 -28.87 -35.57 7.07
CA TYR A 418 -28.73 -36.06 8.43
C TYR A 418 -28.25 -37.51 8.41
N ASN A 419 -27.10 -37.77 9.01
CA ASN A 419 -26.58 -39.13 9.17
C ASN A 419 -27.06 -39.70 10.51
N SER A 420 -27.99 -40.64 10.46
CA SER A 420 -28.60 -41.26 11.65
C SER A 420 -27.59 -42.15 12.44
N VAL A 421 -26.47 -42.54 11.83
CA VAL A 421 -25.47 -43.39 12.50
C VAL A 421 -24.59 -42.57 13.44
N ASN A 422 -24.21 -41.38 13.05
CA ASN A 422 -23.35 -40.52 13.87
C ASN A 422 -24.09 -39.36 14.56
N GLY A 423 -25.42 -39.18 14.28
CA GLY A 423 -26.25 -38.13 14.83
C GLY A 423 -25.90 -36.72 14.37
N LYS A 424 -25.20 -36.58 13.23
CA LYS A 424 -24.71 -35.28 12.73
C LYS A 424 -25.29 -34.94 11.35
N ILE A 425 -25.38 -33.63 11.09
CA ILE A 425 -25.66 -33.12 9.75
C ILE A 425 -24.35 -33.15 8.96
N GLU A 426 -24.37 -33.82 7.82
CA GLU A 426 -23.26 -33.89 6.89
C GLU A 426 -23.48 -32.93 5.73
N ASP A 427 -22.53 -32.02 5.54
CA ASP A 427 -22.51 -31.05 4.48
C ASP A 427 -21.65 -31.59 3.32
N THR A 428 -22.28 -31.84 2.18
CA THR A 428 -21.61 -32.31 0.97
C THR A 428 -21.68 -31.23 -0.11
N THR A 429 -20.53 -30.90 -0.70
CA THR A 429 -20.45 -29.96 -1.81
C THR A 429 -20.46 -30.72 -3.14
N LEU A 430 -21.49 -30.51 -3.95
CA LEU A 430 -21.53 -31.03 -5.32
C LEU A 430 -20.94 -30.00 -6.27
N LYS A 431 -19.90 -30.41 -7.01
CA LYS A 431 -19.31 -29.61 -8.09
C LYS A 431 -20.18 -29.68 -9.35
N GLY A 432 -20.30 -28.57 -10.06
CA GLY A 432 -21.04 -28.43 -11.32
C GLY A 432 -21.64 -27.04 -11.44
N PHE A 433 -21.97 -26.64 -12.65
CA PHE A 433 -22.58 -25.34 -12.91
C PHE A 433 -23.95 -25.23 -12.25
N ASN A 434 -24.15 -24.17 -11.49
CA ASN A 434 -25.41 -23.84 -10.85
C ASN A 434 -25.64 -22.33 -10.98
N SER A 435 -26.93 -21.94 -11.06
CA SER A 435 -27.30 -20.53 -11.10
C SER A 435 -28.60 -20.26 -10.35
N TYR A 436 -28.73 -19.06 -9.82
CA TYR A 436 -30.00 -18.52 -9.32
C TYR A 436 -30.12 -17.05 -9.67
N ARG A 437 -31.34 -16.56 -9.68
CA ARG A 437 -31.67 -15.17 -10.04
C ARG A 437 -32.66 -14.57 -9.06
N THR A 438 -32.49 -13.27 -8.80
CA THR A 438 -33.41 -12.49 -7.97
C THR A 438 -33.67 -11.14 -8.63
N PHE A 439 -34.80 -10.56 -8.36
CA PHE A 439 -35.14 -9.21 -8.84
C PHE A 439 -36.02 -8.50 -7.83
N ASN A 440 -36.01 -7.18 -7.90
CA ASN A 440 -36.89 -6.33 -7.13
C ASN A 440 -37.49 -5.25 -8.02
N PHE A 441 -38.56 -4.64 -7.52
CA PHE A 441 -39.20 -3.48 -8.14
C PHE A 441 -39.42 -2.41 -7.08
N ASN A 442 -39.06 -1.17 -7.40
CA ASN A 442 -39.29 -0.04 -6.51
C ASN A 442 -39.93 1.12 -7.30
N ALA A 443 -40.88 1.76 -6.68
CA ALA A 443 -41.48 2.99 -7.15
C ALA A 443 -41.46 4.04 -6.05
N SER A 444 -41.01 5.25 -6.33
CA SER A 444 -40.96 6.31 -5.31
C SER A 444 -41.36 7.67 -5.88
N VAL A 445 -42.07 8.42 -5.08
CA VAL A 445 -42.45 9.80 -5.35
C VAL A 445 -42.01 10.65 -4.17
N SER A 446 -41.38 11.78 -4.43
CA SER A 446 -41.08 12.79 -3.43
C SER A 446 -41.20 14.17 -4.03
N THR A 447 -41.53 15.16 -3.22
CA THR A 447 -41.61 16.56 -3.68
C THR A 447 -41.11 17.49 -2.57
N ASN A 448 -40.73 18.71 -2.94
CA ASN A 448 -40.35 19.73 -1.98
C ASN A 448 -41.47 20.79 -1.89
N ILE A 449 -41.96 21.03 -0.70
CA ILE A 449 -42.92 22.06 -0.36
C ILE A 449 -42.13 23.18 0.36
N TYR A 450 -42.17 24.36 -0.18
CA TYR A 450 -41.42 25.51 0.34
C TYR A 450 -42.37 26.48 1.07
N GLY A 451 -42.15 26.69 2.35
CA GLY A 451 -42.72 27.76 3.14
C GLY A 451 -41.69 28.88 3.32
N LEU A 452 -42.02 30.10 2.96
CA LEU A 452 -41.18 31.26 3.16
C LEU A 452 -41.99 32.35 3.87
N TYR A 453 -41.54 32.71 5.06
CA TYR A 453 -42.02 33.90 5.77
C TYR A 453 -40.92 34.97 5.71
N LEU A 454 -41.28 36.17 5.27
CA LEU A 454 -40.43 37.34 5.29
C LEU A 454 -41.04 38.36 6.25
N ASN A 455 -40.26 38.84 7.20
CA ASN A 455 -40.71 39.87 8.14
C ASN A 455 -40.82 41.23 7.43
N PRO A 456 -41.99 41.89 7.46
CA PRO A 456 -42.17 43.20 6.86
C PRO A 456 -41.25 44.25 7.51
N ASN A 457 -40.98 44.11 8.81
CA ASN A 457 -40.09 45.01 9.53
C ASN A 457 -38.63 44.58 9.30
N LYS A 458 -37.90 45.36 8.50
CA LYS A 458 -36.45 45.16 8.20
C LYS A 458 -35.54 45.34 9.40
N ASP A 459 -36.03 45.96 10.48
CA ASP A 459 -35.28 46.16 11.73
C ASP A 459 -35.51 45.03 12.74
N ALA A 460 -36.38 44.11 12.47
CA ALA A 460 -36.60 42.94 13.32
C ALA A 460 -35.39 42.04 13.41
N LYS A 461 -35.19 41.41 14.58
CA LYS A 461 -34.10 40.46 14.79
C LYS A 461 -34.22 39.24 13.84
N ILE A 462 -35.43 38.79 13.57
CA ILE A 462 -35.71 37.71 12.62
C ILE A 462 -36.24 38.37 11.33
N LEU A 463 -35.48 38.26 10.26
CA LEU A 463 -35.81 38.83 8.95
C LEU A 463 -36.62 37.89 8.09
N GLY A 464 -36.56 36.56 8.34
CA GLY A 464 -37.36 35.61 7.62
C GLY A 464 -37.10 34.16 8.12
N ILE A 465 -38.04 33.29 7.79
CA ILE A 465 -37.97 31.85 8.08
C ILE A 465 -38.27 31.10 6.80
N GLN A 466 -37.42 30.15 6.47
CA GLN A 466 -37.63 29.22 5.35
C GLN A 466 -37.83 27.82 5.91
N HIS A 467 -38.95 27.19 5.57
CA HIS A 467 -39.26 25.82 5.90
C HIS A 467 -39.37 25.00 4.61
N VAL A 468 -38.58 23.96 4.50
CA VAL A 468 -38.66 23.00 3.38
C VAL A 468 -39.16 21.67 3.93
N ILE A 469 -40.31 21.24 3.43
CA ILE A 469 -40.91 19.95 3.80
C ILE A 469 -40.79 19.06 2.58
N THR A 470 -40.22 17.86 2.75
CA THR A 470 -40.06 16.86 1.69
C THR A 470 -40.82 15.59 2.07
N PRO A 471 -42.11 15.48 1.73
CA PRO A 471 -42.83 14.23 1.84
C PRO A 471 -42.32 13.24 0.78
N SER A 472 -42.27 11.97 1.13
CA SER A 472 -41.93 10.88 0.21
C SER A 472 -42.83 9.66 0.47
N ILE A 473 -43.18 9.00 -0.60
CA ILE A 473 -43.88 7.72 -0.61
C ILE A 473 -43.14 6.78 -1.53
N GLY A 474 -42.86 5.56 -1.07
CA GLY A 474 -42.14 4.54 -1.84
C GLY A 474 -42.80 3.18 -1.70
N TYR A 475 -42.99 2.48 -2.81
CA TYR A 475 -43.41 1.10 -2.83
C TYR A 475 -42.27 0.19 -3.21
N SER A 476 -42.05 -0.88 -2.45
CA SER A 476 -40.99 -1.87 -2.68
C SER A 476 -41.60 -3.26 -2.75
N TYR A 477 -41.28 -3.98 -3.82
CA TYR A 477 -41.72 -5.35 -4.04
C TYR A 477 -40.54 -6.25 -4.42
N THR A 478 -40.38 -7.35 -3.70
CA THR A 478 -39.45 -8.45 -4.01
C THR A 478 -40.26 -9.75 -3.88
N PRO A 479 -40.28 -10.61 -4.91
CA PRO A 479 -40.89 -11.93 -4.81
C PRO A 479 -40.30 -12.76 -3.69
N ASP A 480 -41.11 -13.69 -3.18
CA ASP A 480 -40.59 -14.67 -2.22
C ASP A 480 -39.72 -15.72 -2.91
N PHE A 481 -38.40 -15.42 -3.04
CA PHE A 481 -37.45 -16.35 -3.61
C PHE A 481 -37.08 -17.49 -2.66
N GLN A 482 -37.55 -17.46 -1.41
CA GLN A 482 -37.38 -18.55 -0.44
C GLN A 482 -38.48 -19.63 -0.61
N SER A 483 -39.56 -19.30 -1.35
CA SER A 483 -40.63 -20.24 -1.59
C SER A 483 -40.16 -21.48 -2.38
N GLN A 484 -40.81 -22.60 -2.15
CA GLN A 484 -40.52 -23.87 -2.82
C GLN A 484 -40.59 -23.80 -4.36
N SER A 485 -41.43 -22.94 -4.92
CA SER A 485 -41.61 -22.77 -6.36
C SER A 485 -40.35 -22.36 -7.10
N TRP A 486 -39.44 -21.65 -6.46
CA TRP A 486 -38.13 -21.27 -7.04
C TRP A 486 -37.09 -22.38 -6.95
N GLY A 487 -37.26 -23.32 -6.01
CA GLY A 487 -36.36 -24.46 -5.81
C GLY A 487 -34.96 -24.08 -5.28
N TYR A 488 -34.77 -22.87 -4.76
CA TYR A 488 -33.50 -22.38 -4.22
C TYR A 488 -33.21 -22.92 -2.83
N TYR A 489 -34.27 -23.11 -2.04
CA TYR A 489 -34.21 -23.76 -0.76
C TYR A 489 -34.54 -25.26 -0.91
N LYS A 490 -33.90 -26.08 -0.14
CA LYS A 490 -34.12 -27.54 -0.07
C LYS A 490 -34.31 -27.95 1.38
N PRO A 491 -35.22 -28.94 1.65
CA PRO A 491 -35.37 -29.46 2.98
C PRO A 491 -34.34 -30.55 3.29
N TYR A 492 -34.01 -30.70 4.57
CA TYR A 492 -33.43 -31.89 5.15
C TYR A 492 -34.10 -32.18 6.48
N GLN A 493 -34.08 -33.44 6.93
CA GLN A 493 -34.59 -33.79 8.26
C GLN A 493 -33.48 -33.61 9.29
N ASN A 494 -33.80 -32.97 10.40
CA ASN A 494 -32.88 -32.83 11.53
C ASN A 494 -32.94 -34.06 12.45
N GLN A 495 -32.23 -34.02 13.58
CA GLN A 495 -32.19 -35.09 14.60
C GLN A 495 -33.58 -35.42 15.19
N ASN A 496 -34.49 -34.46 15.23
CA ASN A 496 -35.85 -34.59 15.77
C ASN A 496 -36.86 -35.01 14.68
N GLN A 497 -36.41 -35.38 13.48
CA GLN A 497 -37.26 -35.66 12.32
C GLN A 497 -38.05 -34.43 11.81
N GLU A 498 -37.65 -33.23 12.22
CA GLU A 498 -38.25 -31.98 11.73
C GLU A 498 -37.63 -31.60 10.40
N GLU A 499 -38.45 -31.08 9.50
CA GLU A 499 -38.02 -30.58 8.20
C GLU A 499 -37.43 -29.18 8.33
N VAL A 500 -36.14 -29.02 8.04
CA VAL A 500 -35.41 -27.75 8.08
C VAL A 500 -35.00 -27.34 6.67
N TRP A 501 -35.35 -26.12 6.27
CA TRP A 501 -35.03 -25.59 4.94
C TRP A 501 -33.69 -24.86 4.93
N TYR A 502 -32.86 -25.08 3.93
CA TYR A 502 -31.57 -24.43 3.76
C TYR A 502 -31.38 -23.92 2.34
N ASN A 503 -30.61 -22.85 2.18
CA ASN A 503 -30.18 -22.31 0.89
C ASN A 503 -29.09 -23.21 0.29
N GLN A 504 -29.38 -23.91 -0.82
CA GLN A 504 -28.39 -24.79 -1.46
C GLN A 504 -27.23 -24.03 -2.13
N TYR A 505 -27.32 -22.71 -2.33
CA TYR A 505 -26.35 -21.86 -2.98
C TYR A 505 -25.50 -21.02 -2.01
N GLN A 506 -25.66 -21.21 -0.70
CA GLN A 506 -24.97 -20.40 0.32
C GLN A 506 -23.44 -20.48 0.25
N ASN A 507 -22.89 -21.57 -0.29
CA ASN A 507 -21.45 -21.78 -0.40
C ASN A 507 -20.87 -21.35 -1.77
N MET A 508 -21.68 -20.81 -2.70
CA MET A 508 -21.17 -20.25 -3.95
C MET A 508 -20.27 -19.03 -3.67
N LEU A 509 -19.30 -18.80 -4.54
CA LEU A 509 -18.34 -17.69 -4.40
C LEU A 509 -19.03 -16.31 -4.21
N TYR A 510 -20.12 -16.07 -4.93
CA TYR A 510 -20.95 -14.88 -4.82
C TYR A 510 -22.34 -15.17 -4.24
N GLY A 511 -22.46 -16.30 -3.54
CA GLY A 511 -23.70 -16.68 -2.87
C GLY A 511 -24.06 -15.65 -1.79
N VAL A 512 -25.25 -15.11 -1.86
CA VAL A 512 -25.78 -14.17 -0.86
C VAL A 512 -27.07 -14.73 -0.27
N SER A 513 -27.51 -14.14 0.83
CA SER A 513 -28.83 -14.47 1.36
C SER A 513 -29.90 -14.19 0.29
N ILE A 514 -30.67 -15.21 -0.02
CA ILE A 514 -31.77 -15.11 -0.99
C ILE A 514 -32.95 -14.41 -0.29
N PRO A 515 -33.46 -13.31 -0.83
CA PRO A 515 -34.52 -12.55 -0.18
C PRO A 515 -35.87 -13.31 -0.15
N GLY A 516 -36.57 -13.19 0.96
CA GLY A 516 -37.99 -13.54 1.05
C GLY A 516 -38.88 -12.44 0.49
N LEU A 517 -40.19 -12.64 0.63
CA LEU A 517 -41.21 -11.68 0.16
C LEU A 517 -41.01 -10.31 0.82
N THR A 518 -40.86 -9.29 0.00
CA THR A 518 -41.00 -7.90 0.43
C THR A 518 -42.16 -7.26 -0.33
N ASN A 519 -43.14 -6.76 0.38
CA ASN A 519 -44.28 -6.03 -0.18
C ASN A 519 -44.61 -4.91 0.80
N SER A 520 -44.04 -3.73 0.58
CA SER A 520 -44.12 -2.66 1.56
C SER A 520 -44.31 -1.28 0.93
N LEU A 521 -45.05 -0.45 1.64
CA LEU A 521 -45.20 0.96 1.37
C LEU A 521 -44.44 1.76 2.42
N ASN A 522 -43.50 2.59 1.98
CA ASN A 522 -42.60 3.36 2.82
C ASN A 522 -43.04 4.83 2.80
N PHE A 523 -43.10 5.44 3.97
CA PHE A 523 -43.46 6.84 4.15
C PHE A 523 -42.27 7.59 4.75
N GLY A 524 -42.02 8.77 4.22
CA GLY A 524 -40.97 9.63 4.75
C GLY A 524 -41.44 11.10 4.74
N LEU A 525 -41.07 11.81 5.79
CA LEU A 525 -41.27 13.25 5.88
C LEU A 525 -39.99 13.88 6.41
N SER A 526 -39.28 14.58 5.54
CA SER A 526 -38.07 15.32 5.93
C SER A 526 -38.40 16.81 6.00
N ASN A 527 -37.90 17.46 7.04
CA ASN A 527 -38.12 18.89 7.27
C ASN A 527 -36.74 19.54 7.48
N ASN A 528 -36.54 20.68 6.84
CA ASN A 528 -35.40 21.57 7.06
C ASN A 528 -35.97 22.97 7.41
N LEU A 529 -35.46 23.57 8.48
CA LEU A 529 -35.90 24.86 8.96
C LEU A 529 -34.72 25.81 9.16
N GLU A 530 -34.68 26.86 8.37
CA GLU A 530 -33.66 27.90 8.41
C GLU A 530 -34.26 29.25 8.79
N MET A 531 -33.56 30.02 9.56
CA MET A 531 -33.93 31.36 9.99
C MET A 531 -32.87 32.37 9.53
N LYS A 532 -33.31 33.48 8.99
CA LYS A 532 -32.48 34.62 8.64
C LYS A 532 -32.56 35.64 9.77
N ILE A 533 -31.45 35.88 10.47
CA ILE A 533 -31.37 36.81 11.56
C ILE A 533 -30.52 38.04 11.17
N LYS A 534 -30.85 39.21 11.70
CA LYS A 534 -30.08 40.44 11.52
C LYS A 534 -28.75 40.29 12.25
N ASP A 535 -27.63 40.53 11.55
CA ASP A 535 -26.28 40.49 12.10
C ASP A 535 -25.50 41.67 11.54
N ALA A 536 -25.14 42.61 12.44
CA ALA A 536 -24.40 43.82 12.09
C ALA A 536 -22.93 43.53 11.74
N ASN A 537 -22.40 42.37 12.17
CA ASN A 537 -21.00 41.98 11.92
C ASN A 537 -20.83 41.27 10.58
N ASP A 538 -21.90 40.77 9.96
CA ASP A 538 -21.84 40.15 8.64
C ASP A 538 -21.88 41.22 7.54
N PRO A 539 -21.00 41.20 6.53
CA PRO A 539 -20.99 42.13 5.41
C PRO A 539 -22.33 42.26 4.66
N LYS A 540 -23.16 41.21 4.73
CA LYS A 540 -24.50 41.18 4.13
C LYS A 540 -25.60 41.72 5.04
N GLY A 541 -25.25 42.10 6.29
CA GLY A 541 -26.19 42.57 7.30
C GLY A 541 -27.10 41.50 7.91
N PHE A 542 -26.87 40.23 7.58
CA PHE A 542 -27.64 39.11 8.11
C PHE A 542 -26.87 37.77 8.11
N LYS A 543 -27.16 36.93 9.06
CA LYS A 543 -26.68 35.53 9.16
C LYS A 543 -27.85 34.56 8.95
N LYS A 544 -27.61 33.44 8.27
CA LYS A 544 -28.55 32.32 8.20
C LYS A 544 -28.23 31.37 9.34
N VAL A 545 -29.23 30.98 10.09
CA VAL A 545 -29.14 30.03 11.21
C VAL A 545 -30.07 28.88 10.91
N LYS A 546 -29.56 27.66 10.91
CA LYS A 546 -30.37 26.45 10.80
C LYS A 546 -30.92 26.13 12.18
N ILE A 547 -32.24 26.12 12.33
CA ILE A 547 -32.91 25.69 13.56
C ILE A 547 -32.72 24.18 13.73
N PHE A 548 -32.93 23.45 12.64
CA PHE A 548 -32.50 22.07 12.47
C PHE A 548 -32.09 21.84 11.02
N GLU A 549 -31.02 21.11 10.84
CA GLU A 549 -30.51 20.78 9.51
C GLU A 549 -31.46 19.81 8.83
N TYR A 550 -31.94 18.82 9.59
CA TYR A 550 -33.04 17.99 9.13
C TYR A 550 -33.73 17.28 10.29
N LEU A 551 -35.02 17.23 10.21
CA LEU A 551 -35.89 16.41 11.06
C LEU A 551 -36.61 15.42 10.12
N ARG A 552 -36.28 14.13 10.25
CA ARG A 552 -36.90 13.07 9.43
C ARG A 552 -37.77 12.19 10.29
N LEU A 553 -38.99 11.98 9.77
CA LEU A 553 -39.95 10.99 10.25
C LEU A 553 -40.08 9.92 9.17
N SER A 554 -40.01 8.65 9.53
CA SER A 554 -40.21 7.55 8.59
C SER A 554 -40.90 6.38 9.23
N SER A 555 -41.75 5.71 8.44
CA SER A 555 -42.43 4.49 8.79
C SER A 555 -42.69 3.66 7.54
N SER A 556 -42.99 2.37 7.68
CA SER A 556 -43.32 1.49 6.58
C SER A 556 -44.53 0.63 6.93
N TYR A 557 -45.34 0.38 5.94
CA TYR A 557 -46.47 -0.56 6.04
C TYR A 557 -46.09 -1.82 5.24
N ASN A 558 -45.99 -2.96 5.91
CA ASN A 558 -45.70 -4.25 5.29
C ASN A 558 -47.01 -5.00 5.04
N PHE A 559 -47.37 -5.18 3.75
CA PHE A 559 -48.59 -5.89 3.35
C PHE A 559 -48.52 -7.39 3.65
N SER A 560 -47.31 -7.96 3.76
CA SER A 560 -47.08 -9.40 3.91
C SER A 560 -46.92 -9.84 5.38
N ALA A 561 -46.91 -8.92 6.33
CA ALA A 561 -46.89 -9.26 7.74
C ALA A 561 -48.28 -9.67 8.21
N ASP A 562 -48.36 -10.68 9.07
CA ASP A 562 -49.62 -11.11 9.67
C ASP A 562 -50.05 -10.14 10.77
N GLU A 563 -49.09 -9.72 11.60
CA GLU A 563 -49.29 -8.76 12.70
C GLU A 563 -48.34 -7.58 12.56
N PHE A 564 -48.62 -6.48 13.25
CA PHE A 564 -47.80 -5.26 13.28
C PHE A 564 -47.38 -4.75 11.90
N LYS A 565 -48.34 -4.71 10.97
CA LYS A 565 -48.12 -4.29 9.58
C LYS A 565 -47.50 -2.90 9.46
N LEU A 566 -47.79 -1.99 10.37
CA LEU A 566 -47.19 -0.66 10.41
C LEU A 566 -45.97 -0.66 11.36
N SER A 567 -44.83 -0.28 10.83
CA SER A 567 -43.63 -0.16 11.64
C SER A 567 -43.71 1.03 12.61
N PRO A 568 -43.00 1.01 13.74
CA PRO A 568 -42.82 2.20 14.59
C PRO A 568 -42.31 3.39 13.77
N ILE A 569 -42.77 4.59 14.13
CA ILE A 569 -42.26 5.82 13.50
C ILE A 569 -40.84 6.08 13.99
N SER A 570 -39.90 6.05 13.08
CA SER A 570 -38.52 6.43 13.36
C SER A 570 -38.36 7.96 13.23
N ILE A 571 -37.81 8.59 14.24
CA ILE A 571 -37.58 10.04 14.27
C ILE A 571 -36.05 10.25 14.34
N CYS A 572 -35.52 11.00 13.38
CA CYS A 572 -34.12 11.40 13.37
C CYS A 572 -34.02 12.93 13.27
N LEU A 573 -33.41 13.55 14.26
CA LEU A 573 -33.18 14.99 14.32
C LEU A 573 -31.67 15.25 14.26
N LEU A 574 -31.26 16.06 13.30
CA LEU A 574 -29.92 16.63 13.21
C LEU A 574 -30.01 18.14 13.35
N TYR A 575 -29.40 18.68 14.37
CA TYR A 575 -29.20 20.12 14.52
C TYR A 575 -27.69 20.41 14.63
N THR A 576 -27.24 21.46 13.98
CA THR A 576 -25.88 21.94 14.18
C THR A 576 -25.91 22.93 15.34
N SER A 577 -25.34 22.55 16.49
CA SER A 577 -24.93 23.56 17.46
C SER A 577 -23.71 24.29 16.84
N ASP A 578 -23.87 25.54 16.45
CA ASP A 578 -22.71 26.42 16.32
C ASP A 578 -22.10 26.50 17.73
N ALA A 579 -21.20 25.61 18.04
CA ALA A 579 -20.29 25.79 19.16
C ALA A 579 -19.44 27.01 18.80
N ALA A 580 -19.70 28.09 19.50
CA ALA A 580 -18.97 29.34 19.42
C ALA A 580 -17.47 29.14 19.65
#